data_2fd44fef533ead41419015261ac10641
#
_entry.id   2fd44fef533ead41419015261ac10641
#
_cell.length_a   1.000
_cell.length_b   1.000
_cell.length_c   1.000
_cell.angle_alpha   90.00
_cell.angle_beta   90.00
_cell.angle_gamma   90.00
#
_symmetry.space_group_name_H-M   'P 1'
#
loop_
_entity.id
_entity.type
_entity.pdbx_description
1 polymer ?
#
loop_
_entity_poly.entity_id
_entity_poly.type
_entity_poly.pdbx_seq_one_letter_code
_entity_poly.pdbx_strand_id
1 'polypeptide(L)'
;HNRLQENMRKIVREFGLLDNIQAERMARSIGVERVEIRGENWILSNNDCVEEVTKIETGSVGLIHTSIPFSNHYEYTPSYNDFGHNKDTADFFRQMDYLTPELLRILEPGRVAAIHVKDRVLFGNVTGTGMPTMEPFHAMCIEHYMKHGFAYFGMITVVTDVVRENNQTYRLGWTEQCKDGTKMGVGCPEYILLFRKLPTDRTKAYADDRVVKDKADYPLSQWQLDAHAFWRSS
;
A
#
# COMPACT_ATOMS: atom_id res chain seq x y z
N HIS A 1 -5.61 20.95 -13.91
CA HIS A 1 -5.19 19.64 -14.45
C HIS A 1 -6.24 18.56 -14.19
N ASN A 2 -6.69 18.35 -12.98
CA ASN A 2 -7.65 17.29 -12.61
C ASN A 2 -8.91 17.24 -13.49
N ARG A 3 -9.55 18.41 -13.70
CA ARG A 3 -10.74 18.50 -14.55
C ARG A 3 -10.45 18.12 -16.01
N LEU A 4 -9.25 18.45 -16.52
CA LEU A 4 -8.82 18.07 -17.86
C LEU A 4 -8.59 16.55 -17.94
N GLN A 5 -7.93 15.97 -16.95
CA GLN A 5 -7.68 14.53 -16.87
C GLN A 5 -8.99 13.73 -16.81
N GLU A 6 -9.94 14.15 -15.96
CA GLU A 6 -11.26 13.52 -15.88
C GLU A 6 -12.04 13.61 -17.20
N ASN A 7 -12.03 14.77 -17.84
CA ASN A 7 -12.71 14.95 -19.12
C ASN A 7 -12.08 14.07 -20.22
N MET A 8 -10.76 13.99 -20.28
CA MET A 8 -10.09 13.11 -21.24
C MET A 8 -10.44 11.64 -21.04
N ARG A 9 -10.41 11.15 -19.81
CA ARG A 9 -10.82 9.77 -19.49
C ARG A 9 -12.25 9.50 -19.96
N LYS A 10 -13.16 10.43 -19.71
CA LYS A 10 -14.55 10.32 -20.11
C LYS A 10 -14.67 10.23 -21.65
N ILE A 11 -14.03 11.16 -22.36
CA ILE A 11 -14.06 11.19 -23.82
C ILE A 11 -13.49 9.90 -24.42
N VAL A 12 -12.32 9.46 -23.94
CA VAL A 12 -11.66 8.26 -24.45
C VAL A 12 -12.51 7.00 -24.21
N ARG A 13 -13.16 6.90 -23.05
CA ARG A 13 -14.07 5.80 -22.74
C ARG A 13 -15.35 5.83 -23.56
N GLU A 14 -15.97 6.99 -23.72
CA GLU A 14 -17.21 7.16 -24.49
C GLU A 14 -17.01 6.84 -25.98
N PHE A 15 -15.87 7.17 -26.55
CA PHE A 15 -15.57 6.91 -27.96
C PHE A 15 -14.86 5.59 -28.22
N GLY A 16 -14.53 4.83 -27.17
CA GLY A 16 -13.86 3.52 -27.29
C GLY A 16 -12.49 3.58 -27.97
N LEU A 17 -11.82 4.73 -27.94
CA LEU A 17 -10.54 4.94 -28.63
C LEU A 17 -9.38 4.18 -28.03
N LEU A 18 -9.45 3.93 -26.71
CA LEU A 18 -8.43 3.24 -25.94
C LEU A 18 -9.10 2.32 -24.91
N ASP A 19 -8.42 1.26 -24.51
CA ASP A 19 -8.87 0.47 -23.36
C ASP A 19 -8.76 1.30 -22.05
N ASN A 20 -9.36 0.78 -20.98
CA ASN A 20 -9.41 1.49 -19.71
C ASN A 20 -8.01 1.76 -19.12
N ILE A 21 -7.04 0.87 -19.35
CA ILE A 21 -5.67 1.00 -18.86
C ILE A 21 -4.95 2.12 -19.62
N GLN A 22 -5.06 2.13 -20.93
CA GLN A 22 -4.44 3.17 -21.77
C GLN A 22 -5.04 4.55 -21.49
N ALA A 23 -6.37 4.63 -21.32
CA ALA A 23 -7.06 5.86 -20.96
C ALA A 23 -6.59 6.41 -19.60
N GLU A 24 -6.40 5.54 -18.62
CA GLU A 24 -5.91 5.90 -17.30
C GLU A 24 -4.48 6.45 -17.36
N ARG A 25 -3.58 5.73 -18.05
CA ARG A 25 -2.19 6.17 -18.24
C ARG A 25 -2.10 7.52 -18.93
N MET A 26 -2.88 7.69 -19.98
CA MET A 26 -2.93 8.97 -20.69
C MET A 26 -3.41 10.11 -19.80
N ALA A 27 -4.43 9.88 -18.97
CA ALA A 27 -4.91 10.88 -18.02
C ALA A 27 -3.85 11.24 -16.96
N ARG A 28 -3.12 10.24 -16.44
CA ARG A 28 -2.08 10.43 -15.42
C ARG A 28 -0.82 11.11 -15.96
N SER A 29 -0.52 10.99 -17.25
CA SER A 29 0.64 11.66 -17.87
C SER A 29 0.46 13.17 -18.07
N ILE A 30 -0.78 13.68 -17.98
CA ILE A 30 -1.07 15.09 -18.23
C ILE A 30 -0.48 15.98 -17.13
N GLY A 31 0.47 16.82 -17.50
CA GLY A 31 1.10 17.81 -16.61
C GLY A 31 2.14 17.21 -15.66
N VAL A 32 2.57 15.97 -15.91
CA VAL A 32 3.68 15.33 -15.19
C VAL A 32 4.95 15.45 -16.02
N GLU A 33 5.97 16.06 -15.45
CA GLU A 33 7.32 16.08 -16.03
C GLU A 33 8.17 15.01 -15.33
N ARG A 34 8.59 14.01 -16.09
CA ARG A 34 9.42 12.94 -15.58
C ARG A 34 10.86 13.42 -15.41
N VAL A 35 11.38 13.26 -14.18
CA VAL A 35 12.80 13.51 -13.89
C VAL A 35 13.41 12.22 -13.36
N GLU A 36 14.59 11.85 -13.88
CA GLU A 36 15.33 10.68 -13.43
C GLU A 36 16.75 11.07 -13.04
N ILE A 37 17.18 10.59 -11.89
CA ILE A 37 18.54 10.75 -11.38
C ILE A 37 19.12 9.36 -11.13
N ARG A 38 20.37 9.12 -11.53
CA ARG A 38 21.07 7.85 -11.36
C ARG A 38 22.29 8.03 -10.49
N GLY A 39 22.44 7.16 -9.50
CA GLY A 39 23.69 6.94 -8.77
C GLY A 39 24.38 5.66 -9.24
N GLU A 40 25.41 5.26 -8.52
CA GLU A 40 26.16 4.05 -8.83
C GLU A 40 25.28 2.78 -8.74
N ASN A 41 24.46 2.69 -7.67
CA ASN A 41 23.67 1.49 -7.34
C ASN A 41 22.17 1.81 -7.14
N TRP A 42 21.68 2.95 -7.63
CA TRP A 42 20.28 3.33 -7.50
C TRP A 42 19.81 4.23 -8.64
N ILE A 43 18.51 4.20 -8.86
CA ILE A 43 17.81 5.08 -9.79
C ILE A 43 16.66 5.72 -9.01
N LEU A 44 16.52 7.04 -9.10
CA LEU A 44 15.39 7.77 -8.56
C LEU A 44 14.61 8.37 -9.72
N SER A 45 13.35 8.00 -9.84
CA SER A 45 12.43 8.53 -10.84
C SER A 45 11.32 9.30 -10.14
N ASN A 46 11.20 10.60 -10.46
CA ASN A 46 10.04 11.41 -10.10
C ASN A 46 9.05 11.38 -11.26
N ASN A 47 7.98 10.64 -11.11
CA ASN A 47 6.93 10.45 -12.11
C ASN A 47 5.65 9.93 -11.44
N ASP A 48 4.54 9.85 -12.17
CA ASP A 48 3.40 9.05 -11.74
C ASP A 48 3.81 7.56 -11.67
N CYS A 49 3.53 6.92 -10.54
CA CYS A 49 3.99 5.54 -10.31
C CYS A 49 3.28 4.51 -11.22
N VAL A 50 2.05 4.79 -11.68
CA VAL A 50 1.33 3.93 -12.63
C VAL A 50 2.01 3.95 -14.00
N GLU A 51 2.57 5.11 -14.38
CA GLU A 51 3.35 5.24 -15.62
C GLU A 51 4.77 4.69 -15.46
N GLU A 52 5.43 5.01 -14.33
CA GLU A 52 6.82 4.63 -14.15
C GLU A 52 7.02 3.11 -14.04
N VAL A 53 6.12 2.43 -13.34
CA VAL A 53 6.19 0.97 -13.16
C VAL A 53 6.17 0.21 -14.48
N THR A 54 5.55 0.76 -15.53
CA THR A 54 5.47 0.11 -16.85
C THR A 54 6.82 0.01 -17.56
N LYS A 55 7.78 0.84 -17.18
CA LYS A 55 9.14 0.88 -17.74
C LYS A 55 10.07 -0.14 -17.09
N ILE A 56 9.64 -0.72 -15.97
CA ILE A 56 10.39 -1.75 -15.25
C ILE A 56 10.16 -3.10 -15.93
N GLU A 57 11.22 -3.84 -16.17
CA GLU A 57 11.17 -5.16 -16.80
C GLU A 57 10.36 -6.16 -15.95
N THR A 58 9.62 -7.04 -16.64
CA THR A 58 8.85 -8.11 -16.00
C THR A 58 9.76 -9.06 -15.23
N GLY A 59 9.45 -9.29 -13.95
CA GLY A 59 10.17 -10.26 -13.13
C GLY A 59 11.61 -9.86 -12.80
N SER A 60 11.89 -8.54 -12.73
CA SER A 60 13.24 -8.02 -12.47
C SER A 60 13.44 -7.45 -11.06
N VAL A 61 12.38 -7.37 -10.26
CA VAL A 61 12.42 -6.76 -8.93
C VAL A 61 12.45 -7.82 -7.85
N GLY A 62 13.53 -7.87 -7.07
CA GLY A 62 13.71 -8.85 -6.00
C GLY A 62 12.92 -8.53 -4.72
N LEU A 63 12.54 -7.29 -4.48
CA LEU A 63 11.72 -6.86 -3.35
C LEU A 63 10.95 -5.59 -3.71
N ILE A 64 9.66 -5.57 -3.41
CA ILE A 64 8.87 -4.35 -3.39
C ILE A 64 8.67 -3.95 -1.92
N HIS A 65 9.04 -2.71 -1.58
CA HIS A 65 8.79 -2.14 -0.27
C HIS A 65 8.21 -0.74 -0.43
N THR A 66 7.00 -0.53 0.06
CA THR A 66 6.32 0.77 -0.06
C THR A 66 5.32 1.00 1.06
N SER A 67 5.07 2.27 1.37
CA SER A 67 3.91 2.72 2.14
C SER A 67 2.93 3.35 1.15
N ILE A 68 1.72 2.80 1.10
CA ILE A 68 0.65 3.36 0.28
C ILE A 68 -0.13 4.41 1.08
N PRO A 69 -0.79 5.40 0.46
CA PRO A 69 -1.77 6.22 1.15
C PRO A 69 -2.87 5.35 1.78
N PHE A 70 -3.31 5.71 2.98
CA PHE A 70 -4.37 4.96 3.67
C PHE A 70 -5.71 5.53 3.23
N SER A 71 -6.11 5.22 2.00
CA SER A 71 -7.23 5.85 1.31
C SER A 71 -7.03 7.39 1.25
N ASN A 72 -7.99 8.20 1.71
CA ASN A 72 -7.89 9.66 1.78
C ASN A 72 -7.44 10.20 3.15
N HIS A 73 -6.75 9.38 3.95
CA HIS A 73 -6.23 9.84 5.25
C HIS A 73 -5.07 10.84 5.10
N TYR A 74 -4.24 10.63 4.09
CA TYR A 74 -3.15 11.52 3.72
C TYR A 74 -3.31 11.93 2.25
N GLU A 75 -3.74 13.16 2.03
CA GLU A 75 -3.72 13.81 0.73
C GLU A 75 -2.51 14.76 0.71
N TYR A 76 -1.56 14.51 -0.17
CA TYR A 76 -0.35 15.34 -0.29
C TYR A 76 -0.57 16.49 -1.25
N THR A 77 -1.35 16.28 -2.29
CA THR A 77 -1.69 17.31 -3.28
C THR A 77 -3.11 17.09 -3.80
N PRO A 78 -3.87 18.14 -4.12
CA PRO A 78 -5.17 18.00 -4.76
C PRO A 78 -5.02 17.63 -6.25
N SER A 79 -4.23 16.60 -6.52
CA SER A 79 -3.92 16.12 -7.86
C SER A 79 -4.50 14.74 -8.09
N TYR A 80 -5.00 14.51 -9.30
CA TYR A 80 -5.46 13.20 -9.72
C TYR A 80 -4.36 12.11 -9.63
N ASN A 81 -3.09 12.52 -9.71
CA ASN A 81 -1.94 11.61 -9.59
C ASN A 81 -1.64 11.21 -8.14
N ASP A 82 -2.19 11.93 -7.17
CA ASP A 82 -2.08 11.56 -5.76
C ASP A 82 -3.15 10.51 -5.42
N PHE A 83 -2.73 9.31 -5.07
CA PHE A 83 -3.64 8.25 -4.63
C PHE A 83 -4.40 8.61 -3.35
N GLY A 84 -3.89 9.54 -2.53
CA GLY A 84 -4.59 10.10 -1.38
C GLY A 84 -5.73 11.04 -1.75
N HIS A 85 -5.73 11.59 -2.98
CA HIS A 85 -6.81 12.42 -3.49
C HIS A 85 -7.92 11.56 -4.09
N ASN A 86 -8.79 11.04 -3.25
CA ASN A 86 -9.91 10.18 -3.62
C ASN A 86 -11.16 10.49 -2.77
N LYS A 87 -12.31 10.00 -3.18
CA LYS A 87 -13.59 10.24 -2.50
C LYS A 87 -13.74 9.35 -1.26
N ASP A 88 -13.34 8.11 -1.40
CA ASP A 88 -13.54 7.06 -0.40
C ASP A 88 -12.58 5.88 -0.68
N THR A 89 -12.58 4.91 0.21
CA THR A 89 -11.74 3.72 0.10
C THR A 89 -12.02 2.88 -1.15
N ALA A 90 -13.25 2.85 -1.63
CA ALA A 90 -13.58 2.14 -2.89
C ALA A 90 -12.96 2.85 -4.11
N ASP A 91 -12.95 4.18 -4.10
CA ASP A 91 -12.30 4.98 -5.15
C ASP A 91 -10.77 4.81 -5.12
N PHE A 92 -10.19 4.76 -3.92
CA PHE A 92 -8.78 4.44 -3.73
C PHE A 92 -8.42 3.09 -4.38
N PHE A 93 -9.15 2.01 -4.08
CA PHE A 93 -8.85 0.69 -4.66
C PHE A 93 -9.09 0.62 -6.16
N ARG A 94 -10.03 1.39 -6.71
CA ARG A 94 -10.16 1.52 -8.16
C ARG A 94 -8.94 2.15 -8.83
N GLN A 95 -8.29 3.11 -8.16
CA GLN A 95 -7.01 3.66 -8.64
C GLN A 95 -5.90 2.62 -8.51
N MET A 96 -5.85 1.89 -7.40
CA MET A 96 -4.88 0.82 -7.17
C MET A 96 -5.02 -0.36 -8.15
N ASP A 97 -6.21 -0.58 -8.76
CA ASP A 97 -6.40 -1.58 -9.81
C ASP A 97 -5.48 -1.37 -11.03
N TYR A 98 -4.92 -0.16 -11.22
CA TYR A 98 -3.96 0.13 -12.29
C TYR A 98 -2.50 -0.10 -11.87
N LEU A 99 -2.19 -0.02 -10.59
CA LEU A 99 -0.84 -0.19 -10.07
C LEU A 99 -0.57 -1.64 -9.63
N THR A 100 -1.50 -2.24 -8.91
CA THR A 100 -1.28 -3.54 -8.24
C THR A 100 -0.94 -4.68 -9.20
N PRO A 101 -1.58 -4.84 -10.39
CA PRO A 101 -1.18 -5.84 -11.38
C PRO A 101 0.25 -5.65 -11.90
N GLU A 102 0.68 -4.39 -12.06
CA GLU A 102 2.02 -4.06 -12.50
C GLU A 102 3.06 -4.38 -11.42
N LEU A 103 2.74 -4.16 -10.15
CA LEU A 103 3.60 -4.60 -9.04
C LEU A 103 3.80 -6.12 -9.06
N LEU A 104 2.73 -6.88 -9.32
CA LEU A 104 2.85 -8.33 -9.49
C LEU A 104 3.70 -8.69 -10.72
N ARG A 105 3.55 -7.97 -11.82
CA ARG A 105 4.29 -8.21 -13.06
C ARG A 105 5.79 -8.06 -12.85
N ILE A 106 6.22 -6.93 -12.26
CA ILE A 106 7.65 -6.60 -12.11
C ILE A 106 8.36 -7.44 -11.05
N LEU A 107 7.64 -7.94 -10.03
CA LEU A 107 8.21 -8.76 -8.97
C LEU A 107 8.70 -10.11 -9.54
N GLU A 108 9.89 -10.53 -9.15
CA GLU A 108 10.42 -11.86 -9.50
C GLU A 108 9.56 -12.98 -8.90
N PRO A 109 9.39 -14.11 -9.62
CA PRO A 109 8.64 -15.26 -9.11
C PRO A 109 9.22 -15.80 -7.79
N GLY A 110 8.36 -15.92 -6.79
CA GLY A 110 8.74 -16.37 -5.44
C GLY A 110 9.20 -15.28 -4.49
N ARG A 111 9.33 -14.03 -4.95
CA ARG A 111 9.72 -12.88 -4.13
C ARG A 111 8.54 -12.21 -3.45
N VAL A 112 8.84 -11.26 -2.58
CA VAL A 112 7.90 -10.64 -1.63
C VAL A 112 7.69 -9.16 -1.93
N ALA A 113 6.45 -8.71 -1.77
CA ALA A 113 6.09 -7.31 -1.64
C ALA A 113 5.70 -7.03 -0.18
N ALA A 114 6.33 -6.04 0.44
CA ALA A 114 6.08 -5.57 1.79
C ALA A 114 5.36 -4.22 1.72
N ILE A 115 4.08 -4.20 2.09
CA ILE A 115 3.20 -3.03 1.94
C ILE A 115 2.84 -2.50 3.31
N HIS A 116 3.31 -1.31 3.63
CA HIS A 116 2.99 -0.64 4.89
C HIS A 116 1.62 0.03 4.81
N VAL A 117 0.77 -0.26 5.81
CA VAL A 117 -0.59 0.27 5.93
C VAL A 117 -0.97 0.48 7.40
N LYS A 118 -2.05 1.24 7.61
CA LYS A 118 -2.66 1.47 8.91
C LYS A 118 -4.17 1.45 8.78
N ASP A 119 -4.86 0.96 9.81
CA ASP A 119 -6.31 1.09 9.90
C ASP A 119 -6.72 2.53 10.15
N ARG A 120 -7.92 2.87 9.76
CA ARG A 120 -8.41 4.24 9.77
C ARG A 120 -9.50 4.43 10.82
N VAL A 121 -9.41 5.55 11.53
CA VAL A 121 -10.52 6.02 12.35
C VAL A 121 -11.53 6.72 11.46
N LEU A 122 -12.76 6.23 11.45
CA LEU A 122 -13.89 6.90 10.83
C LEU A 122 -14.63 7.69 11.92
N PHE A 123 -14.70 9.01 11.75
CA PHE A 123 -15.39 9.88 12.70
C PHE A 123 -16.92 9.73 12.60
N GLY A 124 -17.63 10.04 13.67
CA GLY A 124 -19.07 9.83 13.77
C GLY A 124 -19.91 10.56 12.73
N ASN A 125 -19.44 11.69 12.22
CA ASN A 125 -20.06 12.40 11.10
C ASN A 125 -19.93 11.65 9.76
N VAL A 126 -18.85 10.85 9.59
CA VAL A 126 -18.64 10.02 8.40
C VAL A 126 -19.46 8.74 8.49
N THR A 127 -19.53 8.13 9.68
CA THR A 127 -20.28 6.88 9.89
C THR A 127 -21.79 7.06 9.92
N GLY A 128 -22.27 8.28 10.14
CA GLY A 128 -23.68 8.58 10.34
C GLY A 128 -24.25 8.10 11.69
N THR A 129 -23.45 7.46 12.53
CA THR A 129 -23.86 6.92 13.84
C THR A 129 -23.59 7.89 15.00
N GLY A 130 -22.87 8.98 14.74
CA GLY A 130 -22.40 9.91 15.77
C GLY A 130 -21.22 9.38 16.59
N MET A 131 -20.80 8.14 16.36
CA MET A 131 -19.69 7.51 17.08
C MET A 131 -18.52 7.18 16.15
N PRO A 132 -17.26 7.35 16.60
CA PRO A 132 -16.12 6.93 15.82
C PRO A 132 -16.04 5.40 15.78
N THR A 133 -15.68 4.86 14.60
CA THR A 133 -15.42 3.44 14.37
C THR A 133 -14.07 3.26 13.69
N MET A 134 -13.68 2.00 13.48
CA MET A 134 -12.47 1.66 12.75
C MET A 134 -12.82 1.07 11.38
N GLU A 135 -12.17 1.55 10.34
CA GLU A 135 -12.15 0.89 9.03
C GLU A 135 -10.97 -0.07 8.99
N PRO A 136 -11.18 -1.36 8.78
CA PRO A 136 -10.10 -2.35 8.76
C PRO A 136 -9.36 -2.30 7.42
N PHE A 137 -8.66 -1.19 7.17
CA PHE A 137 -8.03 -0.91 5.89
C PHE A 137 -6.98 -1.96 5.52
N HIS A 138 -6.24 -2.49 6.52
CA HIS A 138 -5.29 -3.57 6.29
C HIS A 138 -5.96 -4.82 5.70
N ALA A 139 -7.14 -5.21 6.20
CA ALA A 139 -7.88 -6.37 5.70
C ALA A 139 -8.38 -6.14 4.27
N MET A 140 -8.84 -4.92 3.96
CA MET A 140 -9.25 -4.53 2.62
C MET A 140 -8.07 -4.55 1.63
N CYS A 141 -6.87 -4.14 2.07
CA CYS A 141 -5.65 -4.28 1.29
C CYS A 141 -5.30 -5.75 1.03
N ILE A 142 -5.41 -6.62 2.03
CA ILE A 142 -5.17 -8.07 1.84
C ILE A 142 -6.08 -8.62 0.74
N GLU A 143 -7.38 -8.33 0.82
CA GLU A 143 -8.36 -8.78 -0.17
C GLU A 143 -8.03 -8.25 -1.58
N HIS A 144 -7.70 -6.95 -1.68
CA HIS A 144 -7.35 -6.30 -2.94
C HIS A 144 -6.11 -6.94 -3.60
N TYR A 145 -5.02 -7.12 -2.86
CA TYR A 145 -3.80 -7.72 -3.42
C TYR A 145 -4.01 -9.19 -3.82
N MET A 146 -4.76 -9.95 -3.01
CA MET A 146 -5.11 -11.34 -3.34
C MET A 146 -5.98 -11.43 -4.61
N LYS A 147 -6.93 -10.53 -4.80
CA LYS A 147 -7.74 -10.41 -6.04
C LYS A 147 -6.85 -10.23 -7.27
N HIS A 148 -5.73 -9.53 -7.14
CA HIS A 148 -4.76 -9.30 -8.23
C HIS A 148 -3.69 -10.39 -8.37
N GLY A 149 -3.81 -11.51 -7.66
CA GLY A 149 -2.98 -12.70 -7.86
C GLY A 149 -1.78 -12.83 -6.93
N PHE A 150 -1.63 -11.94 -5.95
CA PHE A 150 -0.67 -12.13 -4.87
C PHE A 150 -1.14 -13.22 -3.90
N ALA A 151 -0.22 -13.98 -3.33
CA ALA A 151 -0.48 -14.83 -2.18
C ALA A 151 -0.20 -14.04 -0.89
N TYR A 152 -1.17 -13.99 0.03
CA TYR A 152 -0.96 -13.40 1.34
C TYR A 152 0.00 -14.28 2.14
N PHE A 153 1.09 -13.70 2.63
CA PHE A 153 2.19 -14.44 3.26
C PHE A 153 2.30 -14.17 4.77
N GLY A 154 1.57 -13.20 5.26
CA GLY A 154 1.54 -12.79 6.66
C GLY A 154 1.65 -11.29 6.84
N MET A 155 1.76 -10.85 8.08
CA MET A 155 1.98 -9.44 8.40
C MET A 155 2.86 -9.27 9.63
N ILE A 156 3.55 -8.14 9.66
CA ILE A 156 4.29 -7.66 10.83
C ILE A 156 3.48 -6.52 11.44
N THR A 157 3.19 -6.60 12.72
CA THR A 157 2.54 -5.51 13.46
C THR A 157 3.60 -4.56 13.98
N VAL A 158 3.49 -3.28 13.62
CA VAL A 158 4.33 -2.21 14.15
C VAL A 158 3.59 -1.57 15.31
N VAL A 159 4.12 -1.75 16.52
CA VAL A 159 3.52 -1.21 17.73
C VAL A 159 3.82 0.28 17.82
N THR A 160 2.76 1.08 17.87
CA THR A 160 2.83 2.55 17.97
C THR A 160 2.70 3.03 19.40
N ASP A 161 3.16 4.25 19.67
CA ASP A 161 3.04 4.87 20.98
C ASP A 161 1.61 5.38 21.23
N VAL A 162 1.01 4.92 22.32
CA VAL A 162 -0.39 5.25 22.70
C VAL A 162 -0.56 6.75 22.97
N VAL A 163 0.47 7.45 23.46
CA VAL A 163 0.39 8.90 23.72
C VAL A 163 0.30 9.67 22.40
N ARG A 164 1.08 9.27 21.40
CA ARG A 164 0.97 9.85 20.04
C ARG A 164 -0.39 9.59 19.42
N GLU A 165 -0.93 8.38 19.58
CA GLU A 165 -2.26 8.00 19.08
C GLU A 165 -3.38 8.81 19.75
N ASN A 166 -3.25 9.10 21.04
CA ASN A 166 -4.23 9.88 21.80
C ASN A 166 -4.36 11.31 21.29
N ASN A 167 -3.27 11.92 20.85
CA ASN A 167 -3.26 13.28 20.32
C ASN A 167 -4.04 13.42 18.99
N GLN A 168 -4.32 12.33 18.31
CA GLN A 168 -5.00 12.34 17.01
C GLN A 168 -6.49 12.07 17.12
N THR A 169 -6.93 11.39 18.18
CA THR A 169 -8.35 11.02 18.36
C THR A 169 -8.71 10.97 19.84
N TYR A 170 -9.91 11.45 20.18
CA TYR A 170 -10.45 11.38 21.56
C TYR A 170 -10.82 9.95 22.02
N ARG A 171 -10.52 8.94 21.21
CA ARG A 171 -10.90 7.56 21.45
C ARG A 171 -10.02 6.84 22.48
N LEU A 172 -8.90 7.45 22.91
CA LEU A 172 -7.93 6.88 23.86
C LEU A 172 -7.74 7.72 25.13
N GLY A 173 -8.59 8.74 25.38
CA GLY A 173 -8.41 9.65 26.50
C GLY A 173 -8.59 8.96 27.86
N TRP A 174 -7.58 9.02 28.74
CA TRP A 174 -7.65 8.48 30.09
C TRP A 174 -8.83 9.00 30.89
N THR A 175 -9.11 10.31 30.82
CA THR A 175 -10.26 10.93 31.52
C THR A 175 -11.59 10.37 31.04
N GLU A 176 -11.74 10.10 29.74
CA GLU A 176 -12.95 9.47 29.18
C GLU A 176 -13.05 8.01 29.61
N GLN A 177 -11.95 7.29 29.65
CA GLN A 177 -11.90 5.91 30.16
C GLN A 177 -12.37 5.83 31.63
N CYS A 178 -12.06 6.82 32.45
CA CYS A 178 -12.51 6.88 33.85
C CYS A 178 -14.00 7.21 33.98
N LYS A 179 -14.64 7.78 32.96
CA LYS A 179 -16.09 8.05 32.97
C LYS A 179 -16.89 6.82 32.54
N ASP A 180 -16.56 6.27 31.39
CA ASP A 180 -17.15 5.06 30.84
C ASP A 180 -16.25 4.45 29.76
N GLY A 181 -15.61 3.33 30.09
CA GLY A 181 -14.67 2.64 29.21
C GLY A 181 -15.27 2.09 27.91
N THR A 182 -16.59 1.96 27.82
CA THR A 182 -17.25 1.43 26.61
C THR A 182 -17.17 2.38 25.41
N LYS A 183 -16.88 3.66 25.66
CA LYS A 183 -16.64 4.67 24.61
C LYS A 183 -15.25 4.55 23.98
N MET A 184 -14.32 3.89 24.66
CA MET A 184 -12.91 3.92 24.32
C MET A 184 -12.52 2.73 23.44
N GLY A 185 -11.58 3.00 22.53
CA GLY A 185 -10.92 1.97 21.74
C GLY A 185 -9.56 1.60 22.30
N VAL A 186 -8.82 0.84 21.52
CA VAL A 186 -7.40 0.53 21.74
C VAL A 186 -6.53 1.37 20.79
N GLY A 187 -5.23 1.42 21.01
CA GLY A 187 -4.26 2.00 20.08
C GLY A 187 -4.39 1.38 18.69
N CYS A 188 -4.02 2.13 17.66
CA CYS A 188 -4.07 1.67 16.29
C CYS A 188 -2.65 1.33 15.83
N PRO A 189 -2.24 0.07 15.77
CA PRO A 189 -0.93 -0.31 15.26
C PRO A 189 -0.85 -0.03 13.76
N GLU A 190 0.37 -0.02 13.25
CA GLU A 190 0.63 -0.07 11.82
C GLU A 190 0.98 -1.50 11.41
N TYR A 191 0.81 -1.80 10.13
CA TYR A 191 1.03 -3.15 9.62
C TYR A 191 1.94 -3.10 8.40
N ILE A 192 2.87 -4.06 8.31
CA ILE A 192 3.57 -4.37 7.07
C ILE A 192 2.99 -5.67 6.55
N LEU A 193 2.15 -5.56 5.54
CA LEU A 193 1.53 -6.71 4.89
C LEU A 193 2.53 -7.36 3.94
N LEU A 194 2.72 -8.65 4.08
CA LEU A 194 3.64 -9.43 3.25
C LEU A 194 2.84 -10.20 2.20
N PHE A 195 3.15 -9.94 0.95
CA PHE A 195 2.56 -10.62 -0.19
C PHE A 195 3.64 -11.31 -1.00
N ARG A 196 3.34 -12.46 -1.56
CA ARG A 196 4.28 -13.24 -2.35
C ARG A 196 3.76 -13.43 -3.76
N LYS A 197 4.60 -13.19 -4.75
CA LYS A 197 4.37 -13.74 -6.09
C LYS A 197 4.71 -15.21 -6.07
N LEU A 198 3.82 -16.06 -6.56
CA LEU A 198 4.08 -17.50 -6.58
C LEU A 198 5.26 -17.82 -7.51
N PRO A 199 6.11 -18.82 -7.18
CA PRO A 199 7.16 -19.28 -8.06
C PRO A 199 6.56 -19.88 -9.35
N THR A 200 7.34 -19.92 -10.42
CA THR A 200 6.91 -20.51 -11.70
C THR A 200 6.61 -22.00 -11.53
N ASP A 201 7.50 -22.71 -10.86
CA ASP A 201 7.27 -24.10 -10.46
C ASP A 201 6.61 -24.15 -9.07
N ARG A 202 5.29 -24.29 -9.05
CA ARG A 202 4.50 -24.34 -7.82
C ARG A 202 4.71 -25.57 -6.95
N THR A 203 5.44 -26.57 -7.46
CA THR A 203 5.83 -27.74 -6.67
C THR A 203 7.01 -27.44 -5.76
N LYS A 204 7.74 -26.35 -6.01
CA LYS A 204 8.84 -25.86 -5.21
C LYS A 204 8.39 -24.75 -4.28
N ALA A 205 8.79 -24.84 -3.02
CA ALA A 205 8.46 -23.81 -2.03
C ALA A 205 9.32 -22.53 -2.16
N TYR A 206 10.40 -22.59 -2.92
CA TYR A 206 11.40 -21.52 -3.04
C TYR A 206 11.13 -20.60 -4.22
N ALA A 207 11.76 -19.43 -4.23
CA ALA A 207 11.82 -18.56 -5.39
C ALA A 207 12.54 -19.25 -6.56
N ASP A 208 12.24 -18.83 -7.78
CA ASP A 208 12.90 -19.37 -8.98
C ASP A 208 14.42 -19.09 -8.94
N ASP A 209 14.80 -17.86 -8.58
CA ASP A 209 16.16 -17.50 -8.23
C ASP A 209 16.34 -17.46 -6.71
N ARG A 210 17.12 -18.40 -6.18
CA ARG A 210 17.27 -18.58 -4.73
C ARG A 210 18.45 -17.80 -4.18
N VAL A 211 18.24 -17.03 -3.13
CA VAL A 211 19.32 -16.48 -2.30
C VAL A 211 19.61 -17.44 -1.16
N VAL A 212 20.73 -18.13 -1.26
CA VAL A 212 21.20 -19.06 -0.23
C VAL A 212 22.16 -18.32 0.70
N LYS A 213 21.90 -18.41 2.01
CA LYS A 213 22.78 -17.85 3.05
C LYS A 213 23.56 -18.99 3.72
N ASP A 214 24.81 -18.76 4.05
CA ASP A 214 25.55 -19.65 4.95
C ASP A 214 24.99 -19.53 6.37
N LYS A 215 24.93 -20.65 7.10
CA LYS A 215 24.46 -20.66 8.49
C LYS A 215 25.38 -19.89 9.44
N ALA A 216 26.65 -19.74 9.10
CA ALA A 216 27.59 -18.92 9.87
C ALA A 216 27.30 -17.43 9.72
N ASP A 217 26.88 -16.99 8.51
CA ASP A 217 26.54 -15.59 8.23
C ASP A 217 25.13 -15.22 8.69
N TYR A 218 24.26 -16.22 8.93
CA TYR A 218 22.90 -16.01 9.42
C TYR A 218 22.58 -16.95 10.60
N PRO A 219 23.08 -16.61 11.81
CA PRO A 219 22.96 -17.46 12.97
C PRO A 219 21.50 -17.57 13.47
N LEU A 220 21.21 -18.65 14.19
CA LEU A 220 19.88 -18.94 14.75
C LEU A 220 19.32 -17.78 15.58
N SER A 221 20.18 -17.10 16.36
CA SER A 221 19.77 -15.92 17.17
C SER A 221 19.27 -14.75 16.32
N GLN A 222 19.89 -14.52 15.17
CA GLN A 222 19.42 -13.48 14.25
C GLN A 222 18.08 -13.88 13.62
N TRP A 223 17.94 -15.14 13.18
CA TRP A 223 16.67 -15.63 12.67
C TRP A 223 15.53 -15.51 13.70
N GLN A 224 15.80 -15.80 14.98
CA GLN A 224 14.81 -15.66 16.02
C GLN A 224 14.30 -14.23 16.17
N LEU A 225 15.17 -13.23 16.01
CA LEU A 225 14.79 -11.81 16.02
C LEU A 225 13.98 -11.43 14.78
N ASP A 226 14.43 -11.84 13.60
CA ASP A 226 13.81 -11.51 12.33
C ASP A 226 12.44 -12.18 12.15
N ALA A 227 12.21 -13.33 12.81
CA ALA A 227 10.97 -14.08 12.72
C ALA A 227 9.83 -13.52 13.57
N HIS A 228 10.06 -12.46 14.36
CA HIS A 228 9.00 -11.87 15.16
C HIS A 228 7.92 -11.21 14.29
N ALA A 229 6.65 -11.48 14.62
CA ALA A 229 5.49 -10.90 13.94
C ALA A 229 5.13 -9.49 14.43
N PHE A 230 5.97 -8.86 15.25
CA PHE A 230 5.78 -7.49 15.72
C PHE A 230 7.10 -6.75 15.85
N TRP A 231 7.07 -5.44 15.56
CA TRP A 231 8.15 -4.51 15.79
C TRP A 231 7.68 -3.40 16.73
N ARG A 232 8.57 -2.89 17.55
CA ARG A 232 8.31 -1.70 18.34
C ARG A 232 9.05 -0.53 17.72
N SER A 233 8.32 0.55 17.42
CA SER A 233 8.97 1.82 17.10
C SER A 233 9.66 2.33 18.35
N SER A 234 10.96 2.54 18.28
CA SER A 234 11.78 3.18 19.32
C SER A 234 11.42 4.66 19.48
#